data_4e01ae090369edf7225e5b241e1c80f5
#
_entry.id   4e01ae090369edf7225e5b241e1c80f5
#
_cell.length_a   1.000
_cell.length_b   1.000
_cell.length_c   1.000
_cell.angle_alpha   90.00
_cell.angle_beta   90.00
_cell.angle_gamma   90.00
#
_symmetry.space_group_name_H-M   'P 1'
#
loop_
_entity.id
_entity.type
_entity.pdbx_description
1 polymer ?
#
loop_
_entity_poly.entity_id
_entity_poly.type
_entity_poly.pdbx_seq_one_letter_code
_entity_poly.pdbx_strand_id
1 'polypeptide(L)'
;MLHRKELRQYFELYCKPSAVDKKGQKLGPEYESLIVIPDCNDISGQTYVPLGMEGDDGVPGVLQRFQEFGQMVGEVWEGKYEGENLVGLENQEGASITIEPGGQIELSDQPRDHLSQVESSTRSFVRNLKESIRPIEGRLMFLGAQPLFDLDSISLSPKRRYHIMFQHMPEVGSLGQWMMKATAGTQLSLDYSSLEDLERKFRVICRLSPFLTAIFSNSPIHLGKPSGYKSFRNHIWQNTDDSRCGIPDSFISNNFQIEDYIDWALRASPYHLNREGEIHELMNHSFMDLMNGSHSQINVEFKDWENHLSMLFPEIRIKNIIEIRSMDTLTPEDVLAVPALLQALIYDETVFGRLESMLMDLPETEFPWYQQVAARDGLEGEVNRVKFRKFAVKLMEMALESMNLSEGCRLSVFFDRYTRHGISPADRVLERFYTADENPWKWFQIELEAEEEKQNSFINYPCKHSE
;
A
#
# COMPACT_ATOMS: atom_id res chain seq x y z
N MET A 1 31.70 9.92 -10.45
CA MET A 1 31.06 10.54 -9.26
C MET A 1 29.68 11.01 -9.71
N LEU A 2 28.63 10.55 -9.06
CA LEU A 2 27.24 10.89 -9.40
C LEU A 2 26.99 12.38 -9.13
N HIS A 3 26.37 13.09 -10.09
CA HIS A 3 26.08 14.52 -9.98
C HIS A 3 24.59 14.76 -9.88
N ARG A 4 24.19 15.84 -9.22
CA ARG A 4 22.79 16.23 -9.02
C ARG A 4 21.97 16.29 -10.33
N LYS A 5 22.60 16.70 -11.44
CA LYS A 5 21.96 16.72 -12.76
C LYS A 5 21.49 15.33 -13.21
N GLU A 6 22.27 14.29 -12.87
CA GLU A 6 21.93 12.91 -13.22
C GLU A 6 20.74 12.39 -12.41
N LEU A 7 20.58 12.86 -11.15
CA LEU A 7 19.42 12.53 -10.31
C LEU A 7 18.11 13.06 -10.92
N ARG A 8 18.12 14.28 -11.48
CA ARG A 8 16.99 14.83 -12.22
C ARG A 8 16.73 14.07 -13.51
N GLN A 9 17.78 13.71 -14.25
CA GLN A 9 17.68 12.95 -15.49
C GLN A 9 17.01 11.57 -15.26
N TYR A 10 17.17 10.98 -14.07
CA TYR A 10 16.45 9.76 -13.70
C TYR A 10 14.95 9.89 -13.96
N PHE A 11 14.31 10.93 -13.43
CA PHE A 11 12.87 11.13 -13.60
C PHE A 11 12.49 11.47 -15.05
N GLU A 12 13.35 12.18 -15.78
CA GLU A 12 13.15 12.47 -17.21
C GLU A 12 13.16 11.20 -18.08
N LEU A 13 13.99 10.22 -17.75
CA LEU A 13 14.08 8.94 -18.48
C LEU A 13 12.77 8.13 -18.43
N TYR A 14 12.00 8.30 -17.38
CA TYR A 14 10.75 7.56 -17.16
C TYR A 14 9.49 8.32 -17.58
N CYS A 15 9.63 9.53 -18.13
CA CYS A 15 8.51 10.21 -18.77
C CYS A 15 7.94 9.36 -19.91
N LYS A 16 6.62 9.17 -19.89
CA LYS A 16 5.90 8.41 -20.91
C LYS A 16 4.99 9.36 -21.70
N PRO A 17 5.46 9.94 -22.82
CA PRO A 17 4.66 10.88 -23.61
C PRO A 17 3.30 10.30 -24.03
N SER A 18 3.20 8.98 -24.21
CA SER A 18 1.93 8.29 -24.49
C SER A 18 0.91 8.35 -23.36
N ALA A 19 1.35 8.64 -22.11
CA ALA A 19 0.46 8.79 -20.95
C ALA A 19 -0.38 10.09 -20.96
N VAL A 20 -0.22 10.97 -21.93
CA VAL A 20 -1.12 12.10 -22.19
C VAL A 20 -2.51 11.60 -22.61
N ASP A 21 -2.55 10.52 -23.41
CA ASP A 21 -3.81 9.93 -23.88
C ASP A 21 -4.25 8.78 -22.98
N LYS A 22 -5.58 8.62 -22.79
CA LYS A 22 -6.15 7.49 -22.01
C LYS A 22 -5.60 6.12 -22.43
N LYS A 23 -5.27 5.93 -23.70
CA LYS A 23 -4.72 4.67 -24.24
C LYS A 23 -3.29 4.35 -23.78
N GLY A 24 -2.54 5.36 -23.36
CA GLY A 24 -1.16 5.19 -22.86
C GLY A 24 -1.03 5.18 -21.34
N GLN A 25 -2.14 5.43 -20.62
CA GLN A 25 -2.18 5.48 -19.17
C GLN A 25 -2.32 4.08 -18.59
N LYS A 26 -1.47 3.74 -17.63
CA LYS A 26 -1.47 2.43 -16.97
C LYS A 26 -1.80 2.55 -15.49
N LEU A 27 -2.33 1.47 -14.93
CA LEU A 27 -2.58 1.28 -13.52
C LEU A 27 -1.69 0.14 -13.03
N GLY A 28 -0.83 0.39 -12.05
CA GLY A 28 0.02 -0.62 -11.40
C GLY A 28 -0.45 -0.85 -9.97
N PRO A 29 -1.44 -1.72 -9.72
CA PRO A 29 -1.92 -1.99 -8.39
C PRO A 29 -0.98 -2.94 -7.62
N GLU A 30 -0.83 -2.66 -6.32
CA GLU A 30 -0.21 -3.55 -5.34
C GLU A 30 -1.22 -3.84 -4.23
N TYR A 31 -1.29 -5.09 -3.82
CA TYR A 31 -2.32 -5.55 -2.91
C TYR A 31 -1.76 -6.53 -1.88
N GLU A 32 -1.69 -6.11 -0.63
CA GLU A 32 -1.17 -6.90 0.48
C GLU A 32 -2.31 -7.61 1.23
N SER A 33 -2.02 -8.82 1.72
CA SER A 33 -2.91 -9.61 2.56
C SER A 33 -2.16 -10.21 3.74
N LEU A 34 -2.85 -10.31 4.88
CA LEU A 34 -2.39 -11.01 6.07
C LEU A 34 -2.96 -12.42 6.09
N ILE A 35 -2.22 -13.38 6.65
CA ILE A 35 -2.67 -14.78 6.77
C ILE A 35 -2.57 -15.19 8.22
N VAL A 36 -3.64 -15.84 8.70
CA VAL A 36 -3.68 -16.49 10.01
C VAL A 36 -4.04 -17.97 9.84
N ILE A 37 -3.54 -18.80 10.74
CA ILE A 37 -3.82 -20.25 10.78
C ILE A 37 -4.36 -20.62 12.16
N PRO A 38 -5.14 -21.69 12.31
CA PRO A 38 -5.58 -22.16 13.60
C PRO A 38 -4.39 -22.41 14.54
N ASP A 39 -4.52 -22.03 15.81
CA ASP A 39 -3.50 -22.35 16.83
C ASP A 39 -3.61 -23.83 17.19
N CYS A 40 -2.59 -24.62 16.84
CA CYS A 40 -2.54 -26.05 17.14
C CYS A 40 -2.51 -26.37 18.66
N ASN A 41 -2.22 -25.39 19.50
CA ASN A 41 -2.23 -25.53 20.96
C ASN A 41 -3.61 -25.24 21.57
N ASP A 42 -4.53 -24.67 20.80
CA ASP A 42 -5.89 -24.39 21.26
C ASP A 42 -6.84 -25.54 20.95
N ILE A 43 -7.10 -26.38 21.95
CA ILE A 43 -8.03 -27.53 21.85
C ILE A 43 -9.47 -27.09 21.52
N SER A 44 -9.83 -25.84 21.84
CA SER A 44 -11.16 -25.29 21.52
C SER A 44 -11.33 -24.96 20.02
N GLY A 45 -10.21 -24.81 19.28
CA GLY A 45 -10.19 -24.42 17.87
C GLY A 45 -10.70 -22.99 17.62
N GLN A 46 -10.68 -22.13 18.64
CA GLN A 46 -11.22 -20.78 18.56
C GLN A 46 -10.16 -19.70 18.37
N THR A 47 -8.88 -20.04 18.55
CA THR A 47 -7.78 -19.10 18.41
C THR A 47 -6.96 -19.36 17.16
N TYR A 48 -6.29 -18.30 16.70
CA TYR A 48 -5.44 -18.29 15.51
C TYR A 48 -4.06 -17.76 15.86
N VAL A 49 -3.08 -18.01 15.01
CA VAL A 49 -1.74 -17.45 15.06
C VAL A 49 -1.38 -16.88 13.67
N PRO A 50 -0.46 -15.89 13.59
CA PRO A 50 0.07 -15.44 12.31
C PRO A 50 0.76 -16.60 11.57
N LEU A 51 0.70 -16.58 10.23
CA LEU A 51 1.44 -17.54 9.42
C LEU A 51 2.95 -17.41 9.67
N GLY A 52 3.60 -18.54 10.00
CA GLY A 52 5.04 -18.60 10.23
C GLY A 52 5.87 -18.46 8.95
N MET A 53 7.18 -18.19 9.10
CA MET A 53 8.12 -18.01 7.99
C MET A 53 8.83 -19.28 7.55
N GLU A 54 8.63 -20.40 8.21
CA GLU A 54 9.42 -21.62 7.99
C GLU A 54 8.51 -22.82 7.70
N GLY A 55 9.08 -23.80 6.99
CA GLY A 55 8.44 -25.09 6.74
C GLY A 55 7.35 -25.09 5.67
N ASP A 56 6.79 -26.28 5.45
CA ASP A 56 5.75 -26.52 4.44
C ASP A 56 4.41 -25.86 4.82
N ASP A 57 4.17 -25.63 6.11
CA ASP A 57 2.97 -24.97 6.61
C ASP A 57 3.17 -23.45 6.81
N GLY A 58 4.38 -22.93 6.53
CA GLY A 58 4.72 -21.52 6.56
C GLY A 58 4.59 -20.83 5.20
N VAL A 59 5.07 -19.59 5.15
CA VAL A 59 5.04 -18.75 3.94
C VAL A 59 5.68 -19.43 2.72
N PRO A 60 6.86 -20.11 2.81
CA PRO A 60 7.44 -20.81 1.66
C PRO A 60 6.53 -21.89 1.09
N GLY A 61 5.90 -22.69 1.93
CA GLY A 61 4.95 -23.73 1.49
C GLY A 61 3.68 -23.12 0.87
N VAL A 62 3.20 -21.98 1.36
CA VAL A 62 2.09 -21.23 0.72
C VAL A 62 2.49 -20.77 -0.68
N LEU A 63 3.69 -20.22 -0.87
CA LEU A 63 4.17 -19.80 -2.19
C LEU A 63 4.33 -20.98 -3.15
N GLN A 64 4.85 -22.12 -2.66
CA GLN A 64 4.98 -23.31 -3.47
C GLN A 64 3.60 -23.82 -3.93
N ARG A 65 2.64 -23.92 -3.02
CA ARG A 65 1.25 -24.31 -3.36
C ARG A 65 0.58 -23.31 -4.29
N PHE A 66 0.88 -22.00 -4.14
CA PHE A 66 0.41 -20.98 -5.07
C PHE A 66 0.92 -21.23 -6.49
N GLN A 67 2.20 -21.55 -6.64
CA GLN A 67 2.82 -21.89 -7.91
C GLN A 67 2.19 -23.16 -8.53
N GLU A 68 2.02 -24.21 -7.73
CA GLU A 68 1.43 -25.49 -8.16
C GLU A 68 -0.03 -25.31 -8.61
N PHE A 69 -0.84 -24.62 -7.82
CA PHE A 69 -2.24 -24.34 -8.19
C PHE A 69 -2.33 -23.43 -9.42
N GLY A 70 -1.50 -22.40 -9.50
CA GLY A 70 -1.41 -21.53 -10.69
C GLY A 70 -1.16 -22.34 -11.95
N GLN A 71 -0.21 -23.28 -11.92
CA GLN A 71 0.09 -24.17 -13.05
C GLN A 71 -1.13 -25.03 -13.44
N MET A 72 -1.90 -25.52 -12.48
CA MET A 72 -3.12 -26.31 -12.74
C MET A 72 -4.20 -25.51 -13.45
N VAL A 73 -4.26 -24.19 -13.25
CA VAL A 73 -5.23 -23.29 -13.89
C VAL A 73 -4.65 -22.53 -15.09
N GLY A 74 -3.43 -22.88 -15.51
CA GLY A 74 -2.79 -22.30 -16.71
C GLY A 74 -1.99 -21.02 -16.46
N GLU A 75 -1.71 -20.68 -15.21
CA GLU A 75 -0.87 -19.56 -14.82
C GLU A 75 0.53 -20.07 -14.44
N VAL A 76 1.56 -19.53 -15.08
CA VAL A 76 2.95 -19.95 -14.83
C VAL A 76 3.65 -18.91 -13.96
N TRP A 77 4.10 -19.34 -12.79
CA TRP A 77 4.86 -18.55 -11.82
C TRP A 77 6.23 -19.18 -11.60
N GLU A 78 7.28 -18.39 -11.64
CA GLU A 78 8.67 -18.81 -11.38
C GLU A 78 9.11 -18.37 -9.99
N GLY A 79 9.79 -19.24 -9.24
CA GLY A 79 10.24 -18.97 -7.89
C GLY A 79 11.40 -17.97 -7.86
N LYS A 80 11.34 -16.98 -6.97
CA LYS A 80 12.46 -16.09 -6.61
C LYS A 80 13.08 -16.55 -5.30
N TYR A 81 14.39 -16.71 -5.29
CA TYR A 81 15.11 -17.26 -4.15
C TYR A 81 16.16 -16.29 -3.60
N GLU A 82 16.32 -16.28 -2.27
CA GLU A 82 17.44 -15.66 -1.57
C GLU A 82 18.19 -16.77 -0.81
N GLY A 83 19.32 -17.22 -1.37
CA GLY A 83 19.95 -18.49 -0.97
C GLY A 83 19.05 -19.68 -1.33
N GLU A 84 18.69 -20.49 -0.34
CA GLU A 84 17.75 -21.62 -0.50
C GLU A 84 16.28 -21.25 -0.19
N ASN A 85 16.03 -20.04 0.30
CA ASN A 85 14.71 -19.61 0.72
C ASN A 85 13.90 -19.08 -0.48
N LEU A 86 12.71 -19.66 -0.71
CA LEU A 86 11.73 -19.13 -1.64
C LEU A 86 11.12 -17.85 -1.02
N VAL A 87 11.38 -16.69 -1.64
CA VAL A 87 11.02 -15.37 -1.12
C VAL A 87 10.02 -14.61 -2.00
N GLY A 88 9.55 -15.23 -3.07
CA GLY A 88 8.57 -14.64 -3.97
C GLY A 88 8.39 -15.47 -5.23
N LEU A 89 7.45 -15.02 -6.06
CA LEU A 89 7.15 -15.60 -7.37
C LEU A 89 7.09 -14.48 -8.41
N GLU A 90 7.37 -14.79 -9.66
CA GLU A 90 7.20 -13.87 -10.79
C GLU A 90 6.58 -14.60 -11.98
N ASN A 91 5.69 -13.95 -12.69
CA ASN A 91 5.15 -14.50 -13.93
C ASN A 91 5.82 -13.87 -15.16
N GLN A 92 5.58 -14.46 -16.32
CA GLN A 92 6.19 -13.99 -17.59
C GLN A 92 5.70 -12.60 -18.02
N GLU A 93 4.59 -12.11 -17.47
CA GLU A 93 4.02 -10.80 -17.79
C GLU A 93 4.59 -9.69 -16.87
N GLY A 94 5.40 -10.05 -15.87
CA GLY A 94 6.05 -9.12 -14.95
C GLY A 94 5.27 -8.83 -13.66
N ALA A 95 4.15 -9.54 -13.40
CA ALA A 95 3.54 -9.51 -12.08
C ALA A 95 4.34 -10.36 -11.10
N SER A 96 4.41 -9.94 -9.84
CA SER A 96 5.12 -10.65 -8.79
C SER A 96 4.27 -10.86 -7.54
N ILE A 97 4.52 -11.99 -6.88
CA ILE A 97 4.05 -12.26 -5.52
C ILE A 97 5.26 -12.12 -4.61
N THR A 98 5.19 -11.23 -3.64
CA THR A 98 6.31 -10.99 -2.72
C THR A 98 5.92 -11.26 -1.28
N ILE A 99 6.95 -11.49 -0.44
CA ILE A 99 6.80 -11.63 1.00
C ILE A 99 7.31 -10.35 1.64
N GLU A 100 6.44 -9.71 2.41
CA GLU A 100 6.76 -8.55 3.21
C GLU A 100 7.35 -8.93 4.59
N PRO A 101 7.91 -7.97 5.38
CA PRO A 101 8.68 -8.31 6.58
C PRO A 101 7.95 -9.18 7.61
N GLY A 102 6.65 -9.05 7.78
CA GLY A 102 5.83 -9.81 8.74
C GLY A 102 5.08 -10.99 8.14
N GLY A 103 5.42 -11.42 6.92
CA GLY A 103 4.74 -12.53 6.25
C GLY A 103 3.52 -12.13 5.45
N GLN A 104 3.27 -10.85 5.28
CA GLN A 104 2.24 -10.37 4.37
C GLN A 104 2.58 -10.85 2.96
N ILE A 105 1.59 -11.38 2.26
CA ILE A 105 1.71 -11.78 0.86
C ILE A 105 1.18 -10.63 0.01
N GLU A 106 2.04 -10.11 -0.86
CA GLU A 106 1.74 -9.01 -1.76
C GLU A 106 1.65 -9.47 -3.21
N LEU A 107 0.60 -9.07 -3.90
CA LEU A 107 0.56 -9.02 -5.35
C LEU A 107 1.05 -7.64 -5.80
N SER A 108 2.18 -7.56 -6.50
CA SER A 108 2.54 -6.41 -7.33
C SER A 108 2.17 -6.75 -8.78
N ASP A 109 1.02 -6.24 -9.25
CA ASP A 109 0.53 -6.58 -10.60
C ASP A 109 1.32 -5.82 -11.67
N GLN A 110 1.34 -6.37 -12.86
CA GLN A 110 1.87 -5.65 -14.02
C GLN A 110 1.01 -4.42 -14.36
N PRO A 111 1.56 -3.42 -15.06
CA PRO A 111 0.78 -2.26 -15.49
C PRO A 111 -0.40 -2.64 -16.37
N ARG A 112 -1.62 -2.32 -15.95
CA ARG A 112 -2.89 -2.65 -16.61
C ARG A 112 -3.47 -1.45 -17.35
N ASP A 113 -4.09 -1.71 -18.51
CA ASP A 113 -4.76 -0.69 -19.32
C ASP A 113 -6.18 -0.36 -18.83
N HIS A 114 -6.85 -1.37 -18.24
CA HIS A 114 -8.27 -1.31 -17.92
C HIS A 114 -8.56 -1.86 -16.52
N LEU A 115 -9.57 -1.28 -15.85
CA LEU A 115 -10.05 -1.75 -14.56
C LEU A 115 -10.51 -3.22 -14.55
N SER A 116 -11.06 -3.69 -15.67
CA SER A 116 -11.45 -5.10 -15.83
C SER A 116 -10.25 -6.07 -15.76
N GLN A 117 -9.08 -5.64 -16.21
CA GLN A 117 -7.85 -6.43 -16.09
C GLN A 117 -7.35 -6.44 -14.64
N VAL A 118 -7.44 -5.29 -13.92
CA VAL A 118 -7.13 -5.21 -12.48
C VAL A 118 -8.08 -6.13 -11.70
N GLU A 119 -9.37 -6.11 -12.00
CA GLU A 119 -10.34 -7.02 -11.36
C GLU A 119 -9.99 -8.50 -11.63
N SER A 120 -9.64 -8.84 -12.86
CA SER A 120 -9.28 -10.21 -13.23
C SER A 120 -8.03 -10.71 -12.50
N SER A 121 -6.97 -9.90 -12.44
CA SER A 121 -5.73 -10.26 -11.74
C SER A 121 -5.92 -10.36 -10.22
N THR A 122 -6.64 -9.41 -9.61
CA THR A 122 -6.98 -9.47 -8.17
C THR A 122 -7.80 -10.71 -7.85
N ARG A 123 -8.77 -11.05 -8.71
CA ARG A 123 -9.60 -12.27 -8.56
C ARG A 123 -8.76 -13.54 -8.63
N SER A 124 -7.85 -13.61 -9.59
CA SER A 124 -6.94 -14.75 -9.74
C SER A 124 -6.02 -14.88 -8.53
N PHE A 125 -5.42 -13.80 -8.09
CA PHE A 125 -4.58 -13.76 -6.89
C PHE A 125 -5.32 -14.29 -5.65
N VAL A 126 -6.50 -13.75 -5.34
CA VAL A 126 -7.27 -14.15 -4.16
C VAL A 126 -7.68 -15.62 -4.23
N ARG A 127 -8.14 -16.09 -5.41
CA ARG A 127 -8.48 -17.50 -5.63
C ARG A 127 -7.27 -18.42 -5.38
N ASN A 128 -6.14 -18.12 -6.03
CA ASN A 128 -4.94 -18.93 -5.92
C ASN A 128 -4.39 -18.94 -4.48
N LEU A 129 -4.41 -17.80 -3.81
CA LEU A 129 -3.96 -17.70 -2.43
C LEU A 129 -4.88 -18.47 -1.46
N LYS A 130 -6.20 -18.42 -1.64
CA LYS A 130 -7.15 -19.22 -0.86
C LYS A 130 -6.90 -20.72 -1.02
N GLU A 131 -6.69 -21.18 -2.24
CA GLU A 131 -6.38 -22.60 -2.49
C GLU A 131 -5.04 -23.01 -1.88
N SER A 132 -4.06 -22.11 -1.86
CA SER A 132 -2.72 -22.35 -1.31
C SER A 132 -2.71 -22.49 0.21
N ILE A 133 -3.61 -21.79 0.90
CA ILE A 133 -3.71 -21.85 2.37
C ILE A 133 -4.75 -22.88 2.88
N ARG A 134 -5.58 -23.42 1.98
CA ARG A 134 -6.62 -24.40 2.35
C ARG A 134 -6.08 -25.65 3.08
N PRO A 135 -4.94 -26.26 2.68
CA PRO A 135 -4.40 -27.42 3.36
C PRO A 135 -3.98 -27.18 4.82
N ILE A 136 -3.70 -25.95 5.18
CA ILE A 136 -3.32 -25.52 6.54
C ILE A 136 -4.47 -24.81 7.26
N GLU A 137 -5.69 -24.93 6.75
CA GLU A 137 -6.91 -24.29 7.28
C GLU A 137 -6.74 -22.75 7.48
N GLY A 138 -5.86 -22.15 6.66
CA GLY A 138 -5.53 -20.72 6.72
C GLY A 138 -6.73 -19.85 6.36
N ARG A 139 -6.71 -18.62 6.89
CA ARG A 139 -7.67 -17.54 6.59
C ARG A 139 -6.96 -16.32 6.09
N LEU A 140 -7.47 -15.73 5.02
CA LEU A 140 -7.03 -14.42 4.53
C LEU A 140 -7.70 -13.32 5.34
N MET A 141 -6.92 -12.30 5.67
CA MET A 141 -7.39 -11.14 6.38
C MET A 141 -6.96 -9.87 5.63
N PHE A 142 -7.91 -9.01 5.32
CA PHE A 142 -7.72 -7.78 4.58
C PHE A 142 -7.97 -6.54 5.45
N LEU A 143 -7.25 -6.47 6.57
CA LEU A 143 -7.22 -5.31 7.47
C LEU A 143 -5.89 -4.56 7.31
N GLY A 144 -5.92 -3.24 7.38
CA GLY A 144 -4.72 -2.40 7.19
C GLY A 144 -3.64 -2.60 8.24
N ALA A 145 -3.97 -3.20 9.39
CA ALA A 145 -3.02 -3.61 10.41
C ALA A 145 -3.47 -4.90 11.10
N GLN A 146 -2.51 -5.69 11.54
CA GLN A 146 -2.73 -6.90 12.33
C GLN A 146 -3.42 -6.54 13.66
N PRO A 147 -4.63 -7.07 13.93
CA PRO A 147 -5.46 -6.54 15.00
C PRO A 147 -5.23 -7.16 16.39
N LEU A 148 -4.67 -8.39 16.48
CA LEU A 148 -4.65 -9.16 17.72
C LEU A 148 -3.27 -9.41 18.30
N PHE A 149 -2.27 -9.68 17.45
CA PHE A 149 -1.00 -10.22 17.88
C PHE A 149 0.00 -9.11 18.21
N ASP A 150 0.86 -9.37 19.19
CA ASP A 150 2.01 -8.53 19.48
C ASP A 150 3.16 -8.80 18.50
N LEU A 151 4.19 -7.97 18.55
CA LEU A 151 5.33 -8.07 17.65
C LEU A 151 6.11 -9.38 17.81
N ASP A 152 6.15 -9.95 19.02
CA ASP A 152 6.91 -11.17 19.30
C ASP A 152 6.22 -12.40 18.66
N SER A 153 4.91 -12.34 18.53
CA SER A 153 4.10 -13.39 17.89
C SER A 153 4.20 -13.40 16.37
N ILE A 154 4.66 -12.32 15.73
CA ILE A 154 4.78 -12.22 14.29
C ILE A 154 6.23 -12.49 13.89
N SER A 155 6.47 -13.50 13.06
CA SER A 155 7.81 -13.84 12.55
C SER A 155 8.35 -12.74 11.63
N LEU A 156 9.66 -12.59 11.55
CA LEU A 156 10.33 -11.70 10.60
C LEU A 156 10.80 -12.50 9.39
N SER A 157 10.53 -12.01 8.20
CA SER A 157 11.01 -12.59 6.94
C SER A 157 12.53 -12.73 6.91
N PRO A 158 13.08 -13.84 6.38
CA PRO A 158 14.53 -14.12 6.41
C PRO A 158 15.37 -13.20 5.52
N LYS A 159 14.76 -12.29 4.75
CA LYS A 159 15.48 -11.35 3.87
C LYS A 159 16.43 -10.47 4.70
N ARG A 160 17.73 -10.51 4.38
CA ARG A 160 18.77 -9.78 5.15
C ARG A 160 18.46 -8.29 5.28
N ARG A 161 17.93 -7.65 4.25
CA ARG A 161 17.55 -6.23 4.28
C ARG A 161 16.53 -5.92 5.37
N TYR A 162 15.61 -6.83 5.65
CA TYR A 162 14.58 -6.63 6.66
C TYR A 162 15.13 -6.73 8.08
N HIS A 163 16.13 -7.58 8.31
CA HIS A 163 16.82 -7.63 9.60
C HIS A 163 17.57 -6.33 9.89
N ILE A 164 18.27 -5.75 8.91
CA ILE A 164 18.94 -4.46 9.02
C ILE A 164 17.93 -3.36 9.38
N MET A 165 16.84 -3.29 8.63
CA MET A 165 15.80 -2.29 8.87
C MET A 165 15.15 -2.47 10.25
N PHE A 166 14.80 -3.70 10.62
CA PHE A 166 14.13 -4.01 11.89
C PHE A 166 14.96 -3.60 13.11
N GLN A 167 16.27 -3.79 13.04
CA GLN A 167 17.20 -3.39 14.11
C GLN A 167 17.32 -1.85 14.22
N HIS A 168 17.25 -1.14 13.09
CA HIS A 168 17.37 0.32 13.07
C HIS A 168 16.07 1.04 13.49
N MET A 169 14.90 0.48 13.22
CA MET A 169 13.61 1.16 13.43
C MET A 169 13.41 1.75 14.84
N PRO A 170 13.82 1.09 15.95
CA PRO A 170 13.67 1.65 17.29
C PRO A 170 14.49 2.92 17.56
N GLU A 171 15.51 3.20 16.73
CA GLU A 171 16.37 4.38 16.87
C GLU A 171 15.75 5.63 16.27
N VAL A 172 14.82 5.46 15.28
CA VAL A 172 14.29 6.56 14.48
C VAL A 172 12.80 6.81 14.66
N GLY A 173 12.07 5.86 15.24
CA GLY A 173 10.63 6.01 15.49
C GLY A 173 10.09 4.97 16.48
N SER A 174 8.92 5.25 17.03
CA SER A 174 8.32 4.39 18.06
C SER A 174 7.54 3.20 17.51
N LEU A 175 7.08 3.26 16.24
CA LEU A 175 6.22 2.24 15.63
C LEU A 175 6.81 1.59 14.37
N GLY A 176 8.09 1.82 14.06
CA GLY A 176 8.73 1.29 12.86
C GLY A 176 8.74 -0.25 12.77
N GLN A 177 8.91 -0.94 13.90
CA GLN A 177 8.82 -2.40 13.93
C GLN A 177 7.38 -2.90 13.70
N TRP A 178 6.38 -2.17 14.17
CA TRP A 178 4.96 -2.43 13.86
C TRP A 178 4.68 -2.21 12.39
N MET A 179 5.23 -1.14 11.80
CA MET A 179 5.10 -0.90 10.37
C MET A 179 5.58 -2.11 9.57
N MET A 180 6.76 -2.63 9.88
CA MET A 180 7.34 -3.74 9.15
C MET A 180 6.55 -5.04 9.28
N LYS A 181 6.12 -5.39 10.49
CA LYS A 181 5.56 -6.72 10.77
C LYS A 181 4.04 -6.78 10.73
N ALA A 182 3.36 -5.67 10.94
CA ALA A 182 1.95 -5.69 11.26
C ALA A 182 1.06 -4.89 10.29
N THR A 183 1.61 -4.15 9.32
CA THR A 183 0.78 -3.37 8.39
C THR A 183 0.58 -4.07 7.07
N ALA A 184 -0.59 -3.84 6.46
CA ALA A 184 -0.90 -4.24 5.10
C ALA A 184 -1.64 -3.11 4.38
N GLY A 185 -1.24 -2.82 3.14
CA GLY A 185 -1.75 -1.70 2.37
C GLY A 185 -2.25 -2.08 0.99
N THR A 186 -2.95 -1.14 0.39
CA THR A 186 -3.24 -1.10 -1.03
C THR A 186 -2.46 0.06 -1.63
N GLN A 187 -1.73 -0.20 -2.71
CA GLN A 187 -0.93 0.79 -3.40
C GLN A 187 -1.37 0.87 -4.86
N LEU A 188 -1.21 2.05 -5.45
CA LEU A 188 -1.47 2.23 -6.87
C LEU A 188 -0.40 3.09 -7.51
N SER A 189 0.23 2.55 -8.53
CA SER A 189 1.22 3.23 -9.36
C SER A 189 0.57 3.84 -10.59
N LEU A 190 0.90 5.10 -10.88
CA LEU A 190 0.40 5.89 -12.01
C LEU A 190 1.55 6.41 -12.85
N ASP A 191 1.33 6.50 -14.16
CA ASP A 191 2.27 7.07 -15.11
C ASP A 191 2.22 8.60 -15.15
N TYR A 192 3.33 9.20 -15.57
CA TYR A 192 3.43 10.62 -15.92
C TYR A 192 4.04 10.82 -17.31
N SER A 193 3.61 11.88 -18.00
CA SER A 193 3.97 12.11 -19.41
C SER A 193 5.18 13.04 -19.57
N SER A 194 5.46 13.88 -18.60
CA SER A 194 6.56 14.84 -18.56
C SER A 194 6.92 15.18 -17.12
N LEU A 195 8.03 15.89 -16.88
CA LEU A 195 8.35 16.38 -15.53
C LEU A 195 7.30 17.37 -15.03
N GLU A 196 6.77 18.24 -15.87
CA GLU A 196 5.71 19.18 -15.50
C GLU A 196 4.44 18.44 -15.07
N ASP A 197 4.05 17.38 -15.80
CA ASP A 197 2.94 16.50 -15.44
C ASP A 197 3.21 15.75 -14.12
N LEU A 198 4.44 15.25 -13.91
CA LEU A 198 4.88 14.63 -12.66
C LEU A 198 4.71 15.59 -11.48
N GLU A 199 5.29 16.79 -11.58
CA GLU A 199 5.27 17.80 -10.51
C GLU A 199 3.84 18.22 -10.17
N ARG A 200 2.99 18.42 -11.19
CA ARG A 200 1.59 18.78 -11.05
C ARG A 200 0.80 17.65 -10.38
N LYS A 201 0.90 16.41 -10.89
CA LYS A 201 0.22 15.24 -10.33
C LYS A 201 0.68 14.95 -8.91
N PHE A 202 1.98 14.95 -8.67
CA PHE A 202 2.54 14.62 -7.35
C PHE A 202 2.03 15.57 -6.27
N ARG A 203 2.09 16.88 -6.50
CA ARG A 203 1.58 17.90 -5.59
C ARG A 203 0.09 17.70 -5.27
N VAL A 204 -0.73 17.47 -6.29
CA VAL A 204 -2.17 17.24 -6.14
C VAL A 204 -2.43 15.96 -5.35
N ILE A 205 -1.73 14.87 -5.66
CA ILE A 205 -1.90 13.57 -4.99
C ILE A 205 -1.43 13.63 -3.54
N CYS A 206 -0.34 14.34 -3.22
CA CYS A 206 0.08 14.56 -1.83
C CYS A 206 -1.01 15.26 -1.02
N ARG A 207 -1.68 16.27 -1.59
CA ARG A 207 -2.81 16.95 -0.93
C ARG A 207 -4.08 16.12 -0.89
N LEU A 208 -4.25 15.17 -1.81
CA LEU A 208 -5.38 14.22 -1.81
C LEU A 208 -5.22 13.12 -0.75
N SER A 209 -3.98 12.77 -0.40
CA SER A 209 -3.64 11.62 0.45
C SER A 209 -4.44 11.54 1.77
N PRO A 210 -4.63 12.59 2.57
CA PRO A 210 -5.42 12.50 3.79
C PRO A 210 -6.88 12.07 3.53
N PHE A 211 -7.47 12.51 2.42
CA PHE A 211 -8.83 12.13 2.07
C PHE A 211 -8.90 10.66 1.59
N LEU A 212 -7.88 10.17 0.90
CA LEU A 212 -7.77 8.75 0.56
C LEU A 212 -7.64 7.89 1.82
N THR A 213 -6.79 8.30 2.76
CA THR A 213 -6.68 7.64 4.08
C THR A 213 -8.06 7.56 4.78
N ALA A 214 -8.81 8.67 4.81
CA ALA A 214 -10.11 8.70 5.46
C ALA A 214 -11.16 7.82 4.77
N ILE A 215 -11.17 7.80 3.42
CA ILE A 215 -12.12 7.00 2.63
C ILE A 215 -11.84 5.51 2.78
N PHE A 216 -10.57 5.11 2.72
CA PHE A 216 -10.14 3.72 2.65
C PHE A 216 -9.55 3.20 3.97
N SER A 217 -9.85 3.87 5.11
CA SER A 217 -9.44 3.39 6.43
C SER A 217 -10.09 2.05 6.77
N ASN A 218 -9.27 1.09 7.24
CA ASN A 218 -9.70 -0.28 7.55
C ASN A 218 -8.80 -0.95 8.60
N SER A 219 -8.33 -0.21 9.62
CA SER A 219 -7.48 -0.77 10.67
C SER A 219 -7.77 -0.18 12.07
N PRO A 220 -9.02 -0.30 12.57
CA PRO A 220 -9.39 0.38 13.81
C PRO A 220 -9.05 -0.39 15.09
N ILE A 221 -8.63 -1.65 14.98
CA ILE A 221 -8.34 -2.54 16.13
C ILE A 221 -6.83 -2.74 16.26
N HIS A 222 -6.33 -2.71 17.49
CA HIS A 222 -4.94 -3.00 17.84
C HIS A 222 -4.88 -3.76 19.16
N LEU A 223 -4.15 -4.87 19.21
CA LEU A 223 -4.01 -5.75 20.36
C LEU A 223 -5.38 -6.11 20.99
N GLY A 224 -6.34 -6.43 20.13
CA GLY A 224 -7.67 -6.86 20.55
C GLY A 224 -8.58 -5.77 21.10
N LYS A 225 -8.28 -4.49 20.85
CA LYS A 225 -9.05 -3.34 21.34
C LYS A 225 -9.16 -2.25 20.26
N PRO A 226 -10.21 -1.42 20.29
CA PRO A 226 -10.24 -0.20 19.49
C PRO A 226 -9.01 0.66 19.74
N SER A 227 -8.28 0.99 18.69
CA SER A 227 -7.03 1.75 18.75
C SER A 227 -7.23 3.25 19.00
N GLY A 228 -8.44 3.74 18.79
CA GLY A 228 -8.74 5.17 18.74
C GLY A 228 -8.51 5.80 17.36
N TYR A 229 -8.15 5.00 16.34
CA TYR A 229 -7.94 5.43 14.96
C TYR A 229 -8.85 4.64 14.01
N LYS A 230 -9.27 5.24 12.90
CA LYS A 230 -9.93 4.54 11.79
C LYS A 230 -8.89 3.83 10.91
N SER A 231 -7.73 4.49 10.67
CA SER A 231 -6.55 3.89 10.08
C SER A 231 -5.39 3.89 11.09
N PHE A 232 -5.27 2.83 11.88
CA PHE A 232 -4.13 2.64 12.77
C PHE A 232 -2.84 2.40 11.97
N ARG A 233 -2.95 1.80 10.78
CA ARG A 233 -1.83 1.68 9.84
C ARG A 233 -1.22 3.05 9.52
N ASN A 234 -2.04 4.04 9.19
CA ASN A 234 -1.52 5.37 8.88
C ASN A 234 -0.87 6.02 10.11
N HIS A 235 -1.45 5.84 11.31
CA HIS A 235 -0.83 6.27 12.55
C HIS A 235 0.55 5.59 12.76
N ILE A 236 0.68 4.30 12.48
CA ILE A 236 1.97 3.58 12.54
C ILE A 236 2.99 4.24 11.60
N TRP A 237 2.61 4.50 10.33
CA TRP A 237 3.50 5.12 9.35
C TRP A 237 3.94 6.53 9.76
N GLN A 238 3.06 7.33 10.38
CA GLN A 238 3.37 8.65 10.91
C GLN A 238 4.35 8.63 12.10
N ASN A 239 4.61 7.46 12.70
CA ASN A 239 5.51 7.28 13.84
C ASN A 239 6.64 6.27 13.53
N THR A 240 7.03 6.14 12.25
CA THR A 240 8.05 5.18 11.80
C THR A 240 9.43 5.84 11.68
N ASP A 241 9.64 6.74 10.74
CA ASP A 241 10.92 7.42 10.49
C ASP A 241 10.66 8.73 9.72
N ASP A 242 10.75 9.85 10.40
CA ASP A 242 10.49 11.17 9.83
C ASP A 242 11.44 11.55 8.67
N SER A 243 12.60 10.91 8.58
CA SER A 243 13.57 11.20 7.52
C SER A 243 13.14 10.65 6.15
N ARG A 244 12.24 9.65 6.12
CA ARG A 244 11.87 8.93 4.89
C ARG A 244 10.41 8.58 4.73
N CYS A 245 9.56 8.85 5.74
CA CYS A 245 8.11 8.60 5.73
C CYS A 245 7.32 9.91 5.70
N GLY A 246 5.98 9.79 5.59
CA GLY A 246 5.04 10.91 5.66
C GLY A 246 4.96 11.75 4.38
N ILE A 247 4.51 12.98 4.52
CA ILE A 247 4.45 13.99 3.45
C ILE A 247 5.14 15.26 3.95
N PRO A 248 6.39 15.53 3.53
CA PRO A 248 7.09 16.78 3.84
C PRO A 248 6.32 18.01 3.35
N ASP A 249 6.46 19.13 4.07
CA ASP A 249 5.78 20.41 3.70
C ASP A 249 6.11 20.87 2.28
N SER A 250 7.33 20.61 1.79
CA SER A 250 7.71 20.94 0.42
C SER A 250 6.88 20.20 -0.64
N PHE A 251 6.37 18.98 -0.33
CA PHE A 251 5.59 18.17 -1.28
C PHE A 251 4.19 18.72 -1.53
N ILE A 252 3.63 19.43 -0.57
CA ILE A 252 2.31 20.07 -0.67
C ILE A 252 2.37 21.51 -1.13
N SER A 253 3.56 22.09 -1.30
CA SER A 253 3.74 23.47 -1.71
C SER A 253 3.17 23.73 -3.10
N ASN A 254 2.54 24.91 -3.28
CA ASN A 254 2.07 25.36 -4.59
C ASN A 254 3.19 25.47 -5.63
N ASN A 255 4.43 25.63 -5.17
CA ASN A 255 5.63 25.80 -5.99
C ASN A 255 6.51 24.54 -6.03
N PHE A 256 5.99 23.36 -5.67
CA PHE A 256 6.75 22.12 -5.69
C PHE A 256 7.44 21.89 -7.05
N GLN A 257 8.72 21.53 -6.97
CA GLN A 257 9.55 21.12 -8.11
C GLN A 257 10.19 19.77 -7.78
N ILE A 258 10.57 19.00 -8.79
CA ILE A 258 11.23 17.71 -8.59
C ILE A 258 12.53 17.82 -7.77
N GLU A 259 13.16 18.99 -7.78
CA GLU A 259 14.33 19.30 -6.95
C GLU A 259 14.04 19.22 -5.45
N ASP A 260 12.82 19.56 -5.02
CA ASP A 260 12.40 19.47 -3.61
C ASP A 260 12.35 17.99 -3.17
N TYR A 261 11.88 17.10 -4.05
CA TYR A 261 11.89 15.67 -3.82
C TYR A 261 13.32 15.10 -3.78
N ILE A 262 14.18 15.52 -4.72
CA ILE A 262 15.60 15.14 -4.75
C ILE A 262 16.29 15.61 -3.47
N ASP A 263 16.06 16.84 -3.02
CA ASP A 263 16.68 17.38 -1.82
C ASP A 263 16.22 16.65 -0.55
N TRP A 264 14.95 16.28 -0.48
CA TRP A 264 14.44 15.45 0.59
C TRP A 264 15.10 14.07 0.58
N ALA A 265 15.11 13.39 -0.56
CA ALA A 265 15.68 12.06 -0.71
C ALA A 265 17.18 12.03 -0.39
N LEU A 266 17.92 13.07 -0.77
CA LEU A 266 19.37 13.18 -0.48
C LEU A 266 19.70 13.32 1.02
N ARG A 267 18.77 13.82 1.83
CA ARG A 267 18.94 13.93 3.30
C ARG A 267 18.79 12.60 4.03
N ALA A 268 18.02 11.68 3.47
CA ALA A 268 17.83 10.36 4.07
C ALA A 268 19.10 9.50 3.90
N SER A 269 19.39 8.68 4.90
CA SER A 269 20.46 7.70 4.86
C SER A 269 20.00 6.42 4.16
N PRO A 270 20.73 5.83 3.21
CA PRO A 270 20.42 4.49 2.74
C PRO A 270 20.62 3.48 3.87
N TYR A 271 19.75 2.49 3.99
CA TYR A 271 19.99 1.40 4.95
C TYR A 271 21.24 0.62 4.61
N HIS A 272 21.44 0.37 3.33
CA HIS A 272 22.60 -0.36 2.82
C HIS A 272 22.82 -0.06 1.32
N LEU A 273 24.02 -0.34 0.87
CA LEU A 273 24.35 -0.49 -0.55
C LEU A 273 24.91 -1.88 -0.80
N ASN A 274 24.60 -2.44 -1.97
CA ASN A 274 25.16 -3.72 -2.41
C ASN A 274 26.33 -3.49 -3.36
N ARG A 275 27.47 -4.12 -3.06
CA ARG A 275 28.66 -4.15 -3.92
C ARG A 275 29.09 -5.60 -4.11
N GLU A 276 29.00 -6.11 -5.32
CA GLU A 276 29.45 -7.46 -5.69
C GLU A 276 28.88 -8.58 -4.78
N GLY A 277 27.67 -8.38 -4.25
CA GLY A 277 27.04 -9.32 -3.32
C GLY A 277 27.30 -9.03 -1.83
N GLU A 278 28.21 -8.09 -1.50
CA GLU A 278 28.38 -7.60 -0.13
C GLU A 278 27.42 -6.46 0.19
N ILE A 279 26.79 -6.55 1.36
CA ILE A 279 25.89 -5.52 1.88
C ILE A 279 26.69 -4.64 2.84
N HIS A 280 26.83 -3.36 2.49
CA HIS A 280 27.43 -2.33 3.31
C HIS A 280 26.34 -1.51 3.99
N GLU A 281 26.27 -1.55 5.31
CA GLU A 281 25.32 -0.77 6.11
C GLU A 281 25.80 0.68 6.21
N LEU A 282 24.91 1.65 5.90
CA LEU A 282 25.28 3.06 5.73
C LEU A 282 24.38 4.05 6.45
N MET A 283 23.67 3.60 7.45
CA MET A 283 22.64 4.39 8.17
C MET A 283 23.17 5.69 8.82
N ASN A 284 24.48 5.82 8.99
CA ASN A 284 25.11 7.02 9.56
C ASN A 284 25.53 8.08 8.52
N HIS A 285 25.26 7.85 7.25
CA HIS A 285 25.62 8.76 6.16
C HIS A 285 24.37 9.06 5.33
N SER A 286 24.02 10.33 5.18
CA SER A 286 23.01 10.71 4.21
C SER A 286 23.47 10.34 2.80
N PHE A 287 22.56 10.18 1.85
CA PHE A 287 22.94 9.93 0.46
C PHE A 287 23.79 11.09 -0.10
N MET A 288 23.49 12.32 0.34
CA MET A 288 24.29 13.51 0.03
C MET A 288 25.73 13.37 0.52
N ASP A 289 25.94 12.89 1.76
CA ASP A 289 27.30 12.69 2.30
C ASP A 289 28.08 11.67 1.48
N LEU A 290 27.44 10.57 1.08
CA LEU A 290 28.06 9.56 0.22
C LEU A 290 28.43 10.12 -1.14
N MET A 291 27.57 10.95 -1.76
CA MET A 291 27.89 11.64 -3.02
C MET A 291 29.09 12.59 -2.88
N ASN A 292 29.26 13.21 -1.71
CA ASN A 292 30.37 14.11 -1.40
C ASN A 292 31.67 13.37 -0.97
N GLY A 293 31.67 12.02 -0.99
CA GLY A 293 32.83 11.21 -0.68
C GLY A 293 33.15 11.08 0.81
N SER A 294 32.14 11.21 1.69
CA SER A 294 32.32 11.03 3.14
C SER A 294 32.72 9.61 3.54
N HIS A 295 32.51 8.62 2.68
CA HIS A 295 32.91 7.23 2.91
C HIS A 295 34.01 6.82 1.92
N SER A 296 35.20 6.51 2.45
CA SER A 296 36.40 6.30 1.63
C SER A 296 36.38 5.09 0.69
N GLN A 297 35.51 4.11 0.97
CA GLN A 297 35.42 2.86 0.19
C GLN A 297 34.19 2.80 -0.73
N ILE A 298 33.27 3.77 -0.63
CA ILE A 298 32.04 3.77 -1.40
C ILE A 298 32.01 4.96 -2.35
N ASN A 299 31.97 4.64 -3.64
CA ASN A 299 31.67 5.59 -4.69
C ASN A 299 30.25 5.30 -5.19
N VAL A 300 29.34 6.25 -5.00
CA VAL A 300 27.92 6.06 -5.38
C VAL A 300 27.74 6.15 -6.89
N GLU A 301 26.89 5.28 -7.41
CA GLU A 301 26.55 5.15 -8.81
C GLU A 301 25.04 5.42 -9.04
N PHE A 302 24.64 5.53 -10.30
CA PHE A 302 23.22 5.76 -10.66
C PHE A 302 22.28 4.67 -10.13
N LYS A 303 22.74 3.40 -10.14
CA LYS A 303 21.97 2.28 -9.59
C LYS A 303 21.76 2.39 -8.07
N ASP A 304 22.67 3.04 -7.35
CA ASP A 304 22.51 3.26 -5.92
C ASP A 304 21.40 4.28 -5.64
N TRP A 305 21.26 5.28 -6.50
CA TRP A 305 20.14 6.22 -6.44
C TRP A 305 18.80 5.50 -6.63
N GLU A 306 18.67 4.64 -7.64
CA GLU A 306 17.46 3.83 -7.85
C GLU A 306 17.12 2.99 -6.62
N ASN A 307 18.13 2.29 -6.07
CA ASN A 307 17.95 1.50 -4.85
C ASN A 307 17.59 2.37 -3.64
N HIS A 308 18.21 3.55 -3.50
CA HIS A 308 17.94 4.48 -2.42
C HIS A 308 16.49 4.96 -2.46
N LEU A 309 15.96 5.34 -3.63
CA LEU A 309 14.56 5.72 -3.80
C LEU A 309 13.59 4.59 -3.35
N SER A 310 13.98 3.32 -3.50
CA SER A 310 13.18 2.18 -3.03
C SER A 310 13.18 2.01 -1.50
N MET A 311 14.13 2.65 -0.79
CA MET A 311 14.24 2.65 0.68
C MET A 311 13.60 3.87 1.33
N LEU A 312 12.92 4.71 0.54
CA LEU A 312 12.12 5.85 1.01
C LEU A 312 10.65 5.46 0.99
N PHE A 313 9.92 5.83 2.03
CA PHE A 313 8.54 5.39 2.25
C PHE A 313 7.57 6.55 2.49
N PRO A 314 7.63 7.65 1.70
CA PRO A 314 6.61 8.68 1.80
C PRO A 314 5.24 8.12 1.42
N GLU A 315 4.17 8.78 1.82
CA GLU A 315 2.82 8.36 1.44
C GLU A 315 2.60 8.38 -0.08
N ILE A 316 3.29 9.29 -0.77
CA ILE A 316 3.34 9.36 -2.23
C ILE A 316 4.81 9.29 -2.64
N ARG A 317 5.18 8.23 -3.30
CA ARG A 317 6.57 7.96 -3.70
C ARG A 317 6.77 8.19 -5.20
N ILE A 318 7.83 8.89 -5.56
CA ILE A 318 8.26 8.99 -6.95
C ILE A 318 9.43 8.04 -7.19
N LYS A 319 9.25 7.17 -8.15
CA LYS A 319 10.29 6.37 -8.78
C LYS A 319 10.20 6.59 -10.31
N ASN A 320 10.15 5.52 -11.06
CA ASN A 320 9.78 5.53 -12.48
C ASN A 320 8.25 5.71 -12.70
N ILE A 321 7.50 5.85 -11.63
CA ILE A 321 6.05 6.07 -11.57
C ILE A 321 5.72 6.94 -10.34
N ILE A 322 4.49 7.41 -10.22
CA ILE A 322 3.94 7.97 -8.98
C ILE A 322 3.20 6.86 -8.26
N GLU A 323 3.67 6.49 -7.09
CA GLU A 323 3.12 5.41 -6.28
C GLU A 323 2.37 5.99 -5.08
N ILE A 324 1.08 5.68 -4.97
CA ILE A 324 0.18 6.13 -3.91
C ILE A 324 0.05 5.01 -2.88
N ARG A 325 0.42 5.26 -1.61
CA ARG A 325 0.62 4.26 -0.56
C ARG A 325 -0.25 4.46 0.69
N SER A 326 -1.09 5.49 0.70
CA SER A 326 -1.82 5.94 1.89
C SER A 326 -3.01 5.07 2.29
N MET A 327 -3.47 4.14 1.44
CA MET A 327 -4.67 3.34 1.70
C MET A 327 -4.36 2.07 2.50
N ASP A 328 -5.23 1.75 3.44
CA ASP A 328 -5.24 0.44 4.09
C ASP A 328 -5.60 -0.66 3.08
N THR A 329 -5.21 -1.91 3.33
CA THR A 329 -5.74 -3.02 2.55
C THR A 329 -7.23 -3.20 2.82
N LEU A 330 -7.96 -3.63 1.79
CA LEU A 330 -9.41 -3.76 1.80
C LEU A 330 -9.80 -5.17 1.34
N THR A 331 -11.06 -5.54 1.56
CA THR A 331 -11.58 -6.78 0.98
C THR A 331 -11.46 -6.76 -0.55
N PRO A 332 -11.35 -7.92 -1.22
CA PRO A 332 -11.13 -7.98 -2.66
C PRO A 332 -12.19 -7.27 -3.51
N GLU A 333 -13.42 -7.17 -3.00
CA GLU A 333 -14.48 -6.42 -3.66
C GLU A 333 -14.28 -4.90 -3.51
N ASP A 334 -13.92 -4.47 -2.30
CA ASP A 334 -13.82 -3.05 -1.96
C ASP A 334 -12.53 -2.42 -2.51
N VAL A 335 -11.44 -3.20 -2.64
CA VAL A 335 -10.13 -2.69 -3.13
C VAL A 335 -10.19 -2.15 -4.54
N LEU A 336 -11.09 -2.66 -5.38
CA LEU A 336 -11.24 -2.20 -6.77
C LEU A 336 -11.78 -0.77 -6.89
N ALA A 337 -12.35 -0.21 -5.80
CA ALA A 337 -12.72 1.19 -5.76
C ALA A 337 -11.49 2.13 -5.79
N VAL A 338 -10.33 1.67 -5.31
CA VAL A 338 -9.09 2.46 -5.30
C VAL A 338 -8.62 2.81 -6.72
N PRO A 339 -8.31 1.85 -7.60
CA PRO A 339 -7.88 2.17 -8.96
C PRO A 339 -8.99 2.85 -9.76
N ALA A 340 -10.28 2.54 -9.53
CA ALA A 340 -11.38 3.21 -10.21
C ALA A 340 -11.46 4.70 -9.84
N LEU A 341 -11.39 5.04 -8.56
CA LEU A 341 -11.39 6.43 -8.08
C LEU A 341 -10.18 7.20 -8.63
N LEU A 342 -8.98 6.65 -8.47
CA LEU A 342 -7.75 7.34 -8.83
C LEU A 342 -7.58 7.48 -10.34
N GLN A 343 -7.98 6.49 -11.12
CA GLN A 343 -7.99 6.61 -12.58
C GLN A 343 -8.87 7.77 -13.04
N ALA A 344 -10.09 7.86 -12.50
CA ALA A 344 -11.03 8.93 -12.87
C ALA A 344 -10.54 10.31 -12.42
N LEU A 345 -10.00 10.43 -11.20
CA LEU A 345 -9.55 11.71 -10.65
C LEU A 345 -8.27 12.23 -11.29
N ILE A 346 -7.34 11.35 -11.69
CA ILE A 346 -5.98 11.75 -12.08
C ILE A 346 -5.76 11.70 -13.60
N TYR A 347 -6.45 10.79 -14.31
CA TYR A 347 -6.24 10.60 -15.74
C TYR A 347 -7.29 11.30 -16.63
N ASP A 348 -8.40 11.77 -16.09
CA ASP A 348 -9.33 12.65 -16.79
C ASP A 348 -8.94 14.11 -16.53
N GLU A 349 -8.42 14.81 -17.54
CA GLU A 349 -7.90 16.18 -17.38
C GLU A 349 -8.95 17.18 -16.87
N THR A 350 -10.23 16.98 -17.24
CA THR A 350 -11.32 17.85 -16.78
C THR A 350 -11.59 17.65 -15.30
N VAL A 351 -11.64 16.39 -14.87
CA VAL A 351 -11.82 16.02 -13.46
C VAL A 351 -10.59 16.41 -12.65
N PHE A 352 -9.40 16.17 -13.19
CA PHE A 352 -8.14 16.52 -12.54
C PHE A 352 -8.01 18.04 -12.31
N GLY A 353 -8.36 18.88 -13.28
CA GLY A 353 -8.37 20.33 -13.11
C GLY A 353 -9.35 20.81 -12.03
N ARG A 354 -10.53 20.17 -11.91
CA ARG A 354 -11.48 20.45 -10.82
C ARG A 354 -10.91 20.01 -9.46
N LEU A 355 -10.30 18.84 -9.39
CA LEU A 355 -9.65 18.31 -8.20
C LEU A 355 -8.51 19.22 -7.75
N GLU A 356 -7.63 19.60 -8.68
CA GLU A 356 -6.51 20.49 -8.43
C GLU A 356 -7.00 21.81 -7.81
N SER A 357 -7.98 22.47 -8.43
CA SER A 357 -8.56 23.70 -7.89
C SER A 357 -9.07 23.53 -6.46
N MET A 358 -9.81 22.45 -6.18
CA MET A 358 -10.34 22.18 -4.84
C MET A 358 -9.26 21.96 -3.78
N LEU A 359 -8.17 21.29 -4.13
CA LEU A 359 -7.09 20.96 -3.20
C LEU A 359 -6.13 22.13 -3.01
N MET A 360 -5.89 22.94 -4.06
CA MET A 360 -5.04 24.13 -3.97
C MET A 360 -5.66 25.27 -3.15
N ASP A 361 -7.00 25.27 -2.99
CA ASP A 361 -7.70 26.22 -2.12
C ASP A 361 -7.52 25.89 -0.62
N LEU A 362 -7.02 24.69 -0.27
CA LEU A 362 -6.75 24.30 1.11
C LEU A 362 -5.41 24.89 1.60
N PRO A 363 -5.36 25.51 2.81
CA PRO A 363 -4.14 26.09 3.33
C PRO A 363 -3.02 25.07 3.55
N GLU A 364 -1.82 25.33 3.05
CA GLU A 364 -0.65 24.44 3.20
C GLU A 364 -0.33 24.15 4.68
N THR A 365 -0.45 25.16 5.53
CA THR A 365 -0.13 25.09 6.96
C THR A 365 -1.03 24.14 7.77
N GLU A 366 -2.13 23.68 7.18
CA GLU A 366 -3.10 22.81 7.84
C GLU A 366 -2.90 21.33 7.51
N PHE A 367 -2.07 21.00 6.52
CA PHE A 367 -1.89 19.63 6.05
C PHE A 367 -1.42 18.63 7.12
N PRO A 368 -0.52 18.95 8.06
CA PRO A 368 -0.20 18.05 9.16
C PRO A 368 -1.44 17.65 9.99
N TRP A 369 -2.39 18.58 10.18
CA TRP A 369 -3.65 18.30 10.85
C TRP A 369 -4.59 17.42 10.01
N TYR A 370 -4.63 17.62 8.67
CA TYR A 370 -5.41 16.76 7.78
C TYR A 370 -4.98 15.31 7.89
N GLN A 371 -3.68 15.03 7.91
CA GLN A 371 -3.14 13.67 8.04
C GLN A 371 -3.51 13.03 9.37
N GLN A 372 -3.34 13.75 10.49
CA GLN A 372 -3.68 13.23 11.82
C GLN A 372 -5.17 12.95 11.97
N VAL A 373 -6.01 13.91 11.54
CA VAL A 373 -7.48 13.77 11.59
C VAL A 373 -7.96 12.66 10.68
N ALA A 374 -7.39 12.51 9.49
CA ALA A 374 -7.71 11.42 8.57
C ALA A 374 -7.48 10.04 9.21
N ALA A 375 -6.33 9.85 9.82
CA ALA A 375 -5.98 8.59 10.47
C ALA A 375 -6.89 8.29 11.67
N ARG A 376 -7.15 9.32 12.52
CA ARG A 376 -7.90 9.16 13.78
C ARG A 376 -9.40 9.09 13.53
N ASP A 377 -9.95 10.06 12.84
CA ASP A 377 -11.41 10.29 12.77
C ASP A 377 -12.02 9.82 11.43
N GLY A 378 -11.19 9.53 10.41
CA GLY A 378 -11.66 9.11 9.09
C GLY A 378 -12.62 10.14 8.48
N LEU A 379 -13.77 9.69 7.97
CA LEU A 379 -14.77 10.56 7.34
C LEU A 379 -15.54 11.45 8.32
N GLU A 380 -15.48 11.19 9.63
CA GLU A 380 -16.06 12.07 10.66
C GLU A 380 -15.17 13.31 10.93
N GLY A 381 -13.93 13.28 10.43
CA GLY A 381 -12.94 14.34 10.62
C GLY A 381 -13.36 15.70 10.07
N GLU A 382 -12.90 16.75 10.75
CA GLU A 382 -13.05 18.14 10.33
C GLU A 382 -11.78 18.94 10.70
N VAL A 383 -11.23 19.69 9.77
CA VAL A 383 -10.16 20.65 9.97
C VAL A 383 -10.60 22.00 9.39
N ASN A 384 -10.64 23.06 10.21
CA ASN A 384 -10.99 24.41 9.81
C ASN A 384 -12.25 24.51 8.91
N ARG A 385 -13.34 23.83 9.31
CA ARG A 385 -14.62 23.75 8.58
C ARG A 385 -14.59 22.90 7.32
N VAL A 386 -13.45 22.30 6.96
CA VAL A 386 -13.39 21.30 5.89
C VAL A 386 -13.79 19.95 6.48
N LYS A 387 -15.00 19.51 6.17
CA LYS A 387 -15.55 18.22 6.61
C LYS A 387 -15.12 17.14 5.64
N PHE A 388 -14.40 16.14 6.13
CA PHE A 388 -13.86 15.06 5.30
C PHE A 388 -14.95 14.31 4.55
N ARG A 389 -16.06 13.99 5.20
CA ARG A 389 -17.23 13.37 4.53
C ARG A 389 -17.69 14.15 3.31
N LYS A 390 -17.87 15.49 3.44
CA LYS A 390 -18.36 16.30 2.32
C LYS A 390 -17.37 16.33 1.16
N PHE A 391 -16.08 16.39 1.49
CA PHE A 391 -15.02 16.38 0.49
C PHE A 391 -14.98 15.01 -0.21
N ALA A 392 -15.00 13.91 0.55
CA ALA A 392 -14.99 12.55 0.04
C ALA A 392 -16.20 12.25 -0.87
N VAL A 393 -17.42 12.65 -0.46
CA VAL A 393 -18.62 12.52 -1.30
C VAL A 393 -18.42 13.24 -2.63
N LYS A 394 -17.90 14.47 -2.61
CA LYS A 394 -17.64 15.24 -3.84
C LYS A 394 -16.60 14.57 -4.74
N LEU A 395 -15.54 13.98 -4.17
CA LEU A 395 -14.55 13.21 -4.95
C LEU A 395 -15.20 12.01 -5.66
N MET A 396 -16.01 11.24 -4.94
CA MET A 396 -16.71 10.09 -5.49
C MET A 396 -17.69 10.48 -6.61
N GLU A 397 -18.49 11.54 -6.39
CA GLU A 397 -19.42 12.06 -7.39
C GLU A 397 -18.68 12.53 -8.65
N MET A 398 -17.59 13.30 -8.50
CA MET A 398 -16.79 13.77 -9.63
C MET A 398 -16.20 12.61 -10.45
N ALA A 399 -15.72 11.56 -9.77
CA ALA A 399 -15.18 10.37 -10.43
C ALA A 399 -16.28 9.62 -11.19
N LEU A 400 -17.43 9.36 -10.55
CA LEU A 400 -18.53 8.63 -11.15
C LEU A 400 -19.18 9.39 -12.33
N GLU A 401 -19.23 10.72 -12.29
CA GLU A 401 -19.68 11.56 -13.41
C GLU A 401 -18.84 11.39 -14.69
N SER A 402 -17.56 11.05 -14.57
CA SER A 402 -16.64 10.90 -15.70
C SER A 402 -16.56 9.46 -16.25
N MET A 403 -17.11 8.48 -15.53
CA MET A 403 -17.01 7.07 -15.85
C MET A 403 -18.29 6.56 -16.54
N ASN A 404 -18.14 5.58 -17.43
CA ASN A 404 -19.31 4.82 -17.89
C ASN A 404 -19.77 3.81 -16.81
N LEU A 405 -20.96 3.23 -16.98
CA LEU A 405 -21.58 2.34 -15.99
C LEU A 405 -20.70 1.11 -15.66
N SER A 406 -20.00 0.57 -16.64
CA SER A 406 -19.14 -0.60 -16.43
C SER A 406 -17.90 -0.25 -15.62
N GLU A 407 -17.21 0.81 -15.99
CA GLU A 407 -16.01 1.29 -15.28
C GLU A 407 -16.32 1.76 -13.85
N GLY A 408 -17.45 2.45 -13.68
CA GLY A 408 -17.87 2.99 -12.37
C GLY A 408 -18.53 2.00 -11.43
N CYS A 409 -18.80 0.76 -11.88
CA CYS A 409 -19.59 -0.22 -11.11
C CYS A 409 -19.01 -0.45 -9.69
N ARG A 410 -17.72 -0.77 -9.57
CA ARG A 410 -17.09 -1.05 -8.27
C ARG A 410 -17.01 0.18 -7.38
N LEU A 411 -16.71 1.33 -7.98
CA LEU A 411 -16.68 2.60 -7.26
C LEU A 411 -18.08 2.99 -6.73
N SER A 412 -19.14 2.80 -7.54
CA SER A 412 -20.52 3.07 -7.13
C SER A 412 -20.95 2.18 -5.96
N VAL A 413 -20.63 0.88 -6.01
CA VAL A 413 -20.93 -0.05 -4.91
C VAL A 413 -20.22 0.37 -3.62
N PHE A 414 -18.95 0.73 -3.69
CA PHE A 414 -18.19 1.22 -2.54
C PHE A 414 -18.78 2.54 -2.00
N PHE A 415 -19.09 3.48 -2.89
CA PHE A 415 -19.69 4.77 -2.54
C PHE A 415 -21.02 4.60 -1.80
N ASP A 416 -21.92 3.76 -2.34
CA ASP A 416 -23.22 3.50 -1.74
C ASP A 416 -23.14 2.73 -0.42
N ARG A 417 -22.13 1.86 -0.27
CA ARG A 417 -21.92 1.07 0.96
C ARG A 417 -21.33 1.91 2.10
N TYR A 418 -20.45 2.85 1.79
CA TYR A 418 -19.63 3.54 2.79
C TYR A 418 -19.74 5.07 2.71
N THR A 419 -19.06 5.68 1.75
CA THR A 419 -18.75 7.13 1.74
C THR A 419 -20.00 8.00 1.71
N ARG A 420 -21.05 7.60 1.00
CA ARG A 420 -22.36 8.29 0.95
C ARG A 420 -22.95 8.45 2.35
N HIS A 421 -22.79 7.46 3.19
CA HIS A 421 -23.28 7.44 4.57
C HIS A 421 -22.31 8.10 5.56
N GLY A 422 -21.11 8.47 5.12
CA GLY A 422 -20.08 9.09 5.96
C GLY A 422 -19.37 8.09 6.85
N ILE A 423 -19.33 6.83 6.44
CA ILE A 423 -18.61 5.74 7.09
C ILE A 423 -17.53 5.20 6.15
N SER A 424 -16.53 4.53 6.73
CA SER A 424 -15.47 3.81 6.06
C SER A 424 -15.56 2.31 6.36
N PRO A 425 -14.78 1.45 5.73
CA PRO A 425 -14.65 0.05 6.13
C PRO A 425 -14.33 -0.14 7.62
N ALA A 426 -13.49 0.72 8.21
CA ALA A 426 -13.16 0.70 9.63
C ALA A 426 -14.39 0.82 10.57
N ASP A 427 -15.40 1.59 10.17
CA ASP A 427 -16.62 1.73 10.95
C ASP A 427 -17.40 0.42 11.03
N ARG A 428 -17.40 -0.37 9.95
CA ARG A 428 -18.01 -1.70 9.93
C ARG A 428 -17.24 -2.71 10.77
N VAL A 429 -15.92 -2.60 10.80
CA VAL A 429 -15.06 -3.41 11.68
C VAL A 429 -15.39 -3.11 13.15
N LEU A 430 -15.49 -1.83 13.53
CA LEU A 430 -15.87 -1.40 14.88
C LEU A 430 -17.29 -1.85 15.26
N GLU A 431 -18.26 -1.73 14.35
CA GLU A 431 -19.61 -2.20 14.55
C GLU A 431 -19.65 -3.70 14.92
N ARG A 432 -18.92 -4.53 14.17
CA ARG A 432 -18.80 -5.97 14.48
C ARG A 432 -18.09 -6.22 15.81
N PHE A 433 -17.06 -5.42 16.14
CA PHE A 433 -16.35 -5.53 17.40
C PHE A 433 -17.27 -5.31 18.60
N TYR A 434 -18.09 -4.25 18.58
CA TYR A 434 -19.05 -3.97 19.65
C TYR A 434 -20.19 -5.00 19.69
N THR A 435 -20.61 -5.54 18.55
CA THR A 435 -21.61 -6.63 18.48
C THR A 435 -21.10 -7.93 19.11
N ALA A 436 -19.78 -8.13 19.13
CA ALA A 436 -19.14 -9.27 19.77
C ALA A 436 -18.89 -9.09 21.29
N ASP A 437 -19.58 -8.13 21.92
CA ASP A 437 -19.44 -7.79 23.36
C ASP A 437 -17.99 -7.41 23.73
N GLU A 438 -17.28 -6.77 22.83
CA GLU A 438 -15.87 -6.40 22.96
C GLU A 438 -14.92 -7.58 23.28
N ASN A 439 -15.34 -8.80 22.94
CA ASN A 439 -14.49 -9.99 23.07
C ASN A 439 -13.64 -10.13 21.81
N PRO A 440 -12.28 -10.01 21.90
CA PRO A 440 -11.40 -9.96 20.74
C PRO A 440 -11.48 -11.21 19.85
N TRP A 441 -11.52 -12.39 20.44
CA TRP A 441 -11.53 -13.66 19.70
C TRP A 441 -12.90 -13.91 19.06
N LYS A 442 -14.00 -13.64 19.78
CA LYS A 442 -15.37 -13.72 19.23
C LYS A 442 -15.54 -12.77 18.05
N TRP A 443 -15.07 -11.52 18.19
CA TRP A 443 -15.06 -10.56 17.10
C TRP A 443 -14.22 -11.05 15.92
N PHE A 444 -13.02 -11.56 16.19
CA PHE A 444 -12.10 -11.97 15.14
C PHE A 444 -12.68 -13.10 14.28
N GLN A 445 -13.36 -14.07 14.89
CA GLN A 445 -14.09 -15.10 14.15
C GLN A 445 -15.17 -14.52 13.25
N ILE A 446 -15.99 -13.59 13.78
CA ILE A 446 -17.02 -12.89 13.00
C ILE A 446 -16.40 -12.11 11.84
N GLU A 447 -15.25 -11.45 12.07
CA GLU A 447 -14.56 -10.71 11.03
C GLU A 447 -14.05 -11.63 9.92
N LEU A 448 -13.39 -12.74 10.27
CA LEU A 448 -12.90 -13.73 9.31
C LEU A 448 -14.04 -14.34 8.47
N GLU A 449 -15.17 -14.67 9.10
CA GLU A 449 -16.37 -15.19 8.40
C GLU A 449 -16.91 -14.14 7.40
N ALA A 450 -17.05 -12.88 7.84
CA ALA A 450 -17.53 -11.81 6.98
C ALA A 450 -16.59 -11.53 5.79
N GLU A 451 -15.29 -11.61 6.01
CA GLU A 451 -14.29 -11.48 4.94
C GLU A 451 -14.33 -12.68 3.99
N GLU A 452 -14.48 -13.89 4.50
CA GLU A 452 -14.57 -15.10 3.68
C GLU A 452 -15.80 -15.09 2.78
N GLU A 453 -16.96 -14.65 3.27
CA GLU A 453 -18.19 -14.47 2.47
C GLU A 453 -17.94 -13.50 1.30
N LYS A 454 -17.30 -12.35 1.57
CA LYS A 454 -16.97 -11.37 0.53
C LYS A 454 -15.98 -11.92 -0.49
N GLN A 455 -14.95 -12.68 -0.05
CA GLN A 455 -13.99 -13.32 -0.94
C GLN A 455 -14.69 -14.33 -1.86
N ASN A 456 -15.56 -15.19 -1.32
CA ASN A 456 -16.30 -16.19 -2.08
C ASN A 456 -17.25 -15.51 -3.08
N SER A 457 -17.95 -14.45 -2.66
CA SER A 457 -18.79 -13.64 -3.55
C SER A 457 -17.96 -13.03 -4.67
N PHE A 458 -16.84 -12.41 -4.36
CA PHE A 458 -15.95 -11.79 -5.33
C PHE A 458 -15.40 -12.79 -6.35
N ILE A 459 -14.95 -13.97 -5.92
CA ILE A 459 -14.42 -15.01 -6.80
C ILE A 459 -15.48 -15.52 -7.78
N ASN A 460 -16.71 -15.72 -7.29
CA ASN A 460 -17.77 -16.41 -8.06
C ASN A 460 -18.65 -15.47 -8.89
N TYR A 461 -18.77 -14.20 -8.50
CA TYR A 461 -19.70 -13.25 -9.12
C TYR A 461 -18.97 -11.99 -9.61
N PRO A 462 -18.50 -11.92 -10.87
CA PRO A 462 -17.99 -10.69 -11.47
C PRO A 462 -19.10 -9.63 -11.51
N CYS A 463 -18.70 -8.36 -11.59
CA CYS A 463 -19.70 -7.29 -11.77
C CYS A 463 -20.48 -7.52 -13.07
N LYS A 464 -21.81 -7.61 -12.99
CA LYS A 464 -22.70 -8.00 -14.11
C LYS A 464 -22.75 -7.00 -15.28
N HIS A 465 -21.98 -5.92 -15.23
CA HIS A 465 -21.93 -4.89 -16.26
C HIS A 465 -20.61 -4.92 -17.08
N SER A 466 -19.88 -6.04 -17.03
CA SER A 466 -18.62 -6.23 -17.78
C SER A 466 -18.80 -6.89 -19.15
N GLU A 467 -20.00 -6.84 -19.74
CA GLU A 467 -20.25 -7.20 -21.15
C GLU A 467 -20.58 -5.98 -22.00
#